data_e8824ba10bc684aa44003d71e6c9b888
#
_entry.id   e8824ba10bc684aa44003d71e6c9b888
#
_cell.length_a   1.000
_cell.length_b   1.000
_cell.length_c   1.000
_cell.angle_alpha   90.00
_cell.angle_beta   90.00
_cell.angle_gamma   90.00
#
_symmetry.space_group_name_H-M   'P 1'
#
loop_
_entity.id
_entity.type
_entity.pdbx_description
1 polymer ?
#
loop_
_entity_poly.entity_id
_entity_poly.type
_entity_poly.pdbx_seq_one_letter_code
_entity_poly.pdbx_strand_id
1 'polypeptide(L)'
;MGLEITEPEFKRLVKYMYDNYGINLQAKKVLVQGRLGNMLNERGFKNYDEYLDAVIADKSGAEVTTILNKLTTNHTFFMREPEHYTFLQETILPYMTKACEKDHVLRIWSAACSSG
;
A
#
# COMPACT_ATOMS: atom_id res chain seq x y z
N MET A 1 -9.17 -20.78 11.33
CA MET A 1 -10.20 -19.85 10.78
C MET A 1 -10.01 -18.46 11.33
N GLY A 2 -10.15 -17.46 10.48
CA GLY A 2 -10.08 -16.07 10.89
C GLY A 2 -11.35 -15.57 11.55
N LEU A 3 -11.27 -14.45 12.27
CA LEU A 3 -12.43 -13.77 12.83
C LEU A 3 -13.35 -13.25 11.72
N GLU A 4 -14.65 -13.42 11.93
CA GLU A 4 -15.66 -12.86 11.03
C GLU A 4 -15.97 -11.41 11.41
N ILE A 5 -16.11 -10.56 10.40
CA ILE A 5 -16.44 -9.15 10.61
C ILE A 5 -17.96 -8.95 10.56
N THR A 6 -18.51 -8.27 11.56
CA THR A 6 -19.93 -7.91 11.56
C THR A 6 -20.18 -6.67 10.70
N GLU A 7 -21.42 -6.45 10.31
CA GLU A 7 -21.76 -5.26 9.51
C GLU A 7 -21.42 -3.93 10.19
N PRO A 8 -21.71 -3.71 11.50
CA PRO A 8 -21.28 -2.47 12.15
C PRO A 8 -19.77 -2.29 12.19
N GLU A 9 -19.02 -3.36 12.46
CA GLU A 9 -17.54 -3.34 12.46
C GLU A 9 -17.01 -3.01 11.07
N PHE A 10 -17.56 -3.62 10.04
CA PHE A 10 -17.16 -3.37 8.66
C PHE A 10 -17.44 -1.92 8.25
N LYS A 11 -18.60 -1.39 8.57
CA LYS A 11 -18.93 0.02 8.29
C LYS A 11 -17.98 0.99 8.98
N ARG A 12 -17.65 0.72 10.23
CA ARG A 12 -16.69 1.53 10.99
C ARG A 12 -15.31 1.51 10.35
N LEU A 13 -14.83 0.33 9.96
CA LEU A 13 -13.54 0.18 9.29
C LEU A 13 -13.51 0.90 7.94
N VAL A 14 -14.55 0.72 7.13
CA VAL A 14 -14.67 1.38 5.81
C VAL A 14 -14.63 2.91 5.98
N LYS A 15 -15.38 3.43 6.93
CA LYS A 15 -15.41 4.87 7.21
C LYS A 15 -14.04 5.38 7.64
N TYR A 16 -13.39 4.69 8.58
CA TYR A 16 -12.06 5.07 9.07
C TYR A 16 -11.03 5.10 7.94
N MET A 17 -10.98 4.06 7.11
CA MET A 17 -10.03 3.97 6.01
C MET A 17 -10.28 5.03 4.94
N TYR A 18 -11.54 5.32 4.66
CA TYR A 18 -11.88 6.34 3.67
C TYR A 18 -11.56 7.75 4.18
N ASP A 19 -11.98 8.07 5.40
CA ASP A 19 -11.81 9.43 5.97
C ASP A 19 -10.34 9.79 6.20
N ASN A 20 -9.50 8.82 6.55
CA ASN A 20 -8.11 9.06 6.89
C ASN A 20 -7.13 8.82 5.73
N TYR A 21 -7.44 7.90 4.81
CA TYR A 21 -6.52 7.45 3.77
C TYR A 21 -7.10 7.47 2.37
N GLY A 22 -8.37 7.81 2.20
CA GLY A 22 -9.03 7.84 0.91
C GLY A 22 -9.23 6.45 0.27
N ILE A 23 -9.09 5.37 1.05
CA ILE A 23 -9.22 4.01 0.56
C ILE A 23 -10.67 3.56 0.68
N ASN A 24 -11.30 3.22 -0.45
CA ASN A 24 -12.68 2.75 -0.47
C ASN A 24 -12.73 1.22 -0.43
N LEU A 25 -13.21 0.68 0.70
CA LEU A 25 -13.32 -0.76 0.93
C LEU A 25 -14.77 -1.27 0.94
N GLN A 26 -15.74 -0.44 0.56
CA GLN A 26 -17.18 -0.77 0.65
C GLN A 26 -17.57 -2.09 0.01
N ALA A 27 -17.01 -2.43 -1.13
CA ALA A 27 -17.31 -3.65 -1.87
C ALA A 27 -16.34 -4.80 -1.57
N LYS A 28 -15.49 -4.66 -0.56
CA LYS A 28 -14.35 -5.56 -0.33
C LYS A 28 -14.41 -6.28 1.03
N LYS A 29 -15.61 -6.57 1.53
CA LYS A 29 -15.81 -7.23 2.83
C LYS A 29 -15.06 -8.56 2.93
N VAL A 30 -15.16 -9.40 1.91
CA VAL A 30 -14.50 -10.71 1.88
C VAL A 30 -12.97 -10.56 1.92
N LEU A 31 -12.44 -9.60 1.19
CA LEU A 31 -11.00 -9.31 1.19
C LEU A 31 -10.52 -8.84 2.56
N VAL A 32 -11.25 -7.92 3.17
CA VAL A 32 -10.94 -7.40 4.51
C VAL A 32 -10.93 -8.53 5.54
N GLN A 33 -11.99 -9.33 5.57
CA GLN A 33 -12.11 -10.46 6.48
C GLN A 33 -10.99 -11.50 6.26
N GLY A 34 -10.72 -11.83 4.99
CA GLY A 34 -9.68 -12.80 4.66
C GLY A 34 -8.28 -12.35 5.05
N ARG A 35 -7.99 -11.08 4.92
CA ARG A 35 -6.64 -10.55 5.22
C ARG A 35 -6.42 -10.18 6.67
N LEU A 36 -7.44 -9.70 7.36
CA LEU A 36 -7.32 -9.28 8.75
C LEU A 36 -7.72 -10.37 9.75
N GLY A 37 -8.68 -11.23 9.40
CA GLY A 37 -9.28 -12.18 10.33
C GLY A 37 -8.26 -13.12 10.97
N ASN A 38 -7.38 -13.71 10.18
CA ASN A 38 -6.35 -14.61 10.68
C ASN A 38 -5.36 -13.87 11.58
N MET A 39 -4.91 -12.70 11.17
CA MET A 39 -3.98 -11.88 11.95
C MET A 39 -4.57 -11.50 13.31
N LEU A 40 -5.83 -11.08 13.33
CA LEU A 40 -6.51 -10.72 14.57
C LEU A 40 -6.63 -11.91 15.52
N ASN A 41 -6.98 -13.07 14.97
CA ASN A 41 -7.07 -14.30 15.74
C ASN A 41 -5.71 -14.69 16.34
N GLU A 42 -4.65 -14.64 15.55
CA GLU A 42 -3.29 -14.95 16.00
C GLU A 42 -2.80 -13.99 17.07
N ARG A 43 -3.18 -12.72 16.98
CA ARG A 43 -2.78 -11.69 17.94
C ARG A 43 -3.69 -11.62 19.18
N GLY A 44 -4.73 -12.45 19.24
CA GLY A 44 -5.61 -12.55 20.39
C GLY A 44 -6.67 -11.46 20.51
N PHE A 45 -6.98 -10.75 19.44
CA PHE A 45 -8.08 -9.79 19.44
C PHE A 45 -9.42 -10.51 19.40
N LYS A 46 -10.38 -10.03 20.17
CA LYS A 46 -11.72 -10.62 20.27
C LYS A 46 -12.63 -10.24 19.12
N ASN A 47 -12.46 -9.04 18.60
CA ASN A 47 -13.26 -8.50 17.51
C ASN A 47 -12.48 -7.40 16.75
N TYR A 48 -13.06 -6.93 15.65
CA TYR A 48 -12.46 -5.87 14.83
C TYR A 48 -12.52 -4.50 15.49
N ASP A 49 -13.53 -4.24 16.31
CA ASP A 49 -13.62 -2.98 17.05
C ASP A 49 -12.44 -2.83 18.04
N GLU A 50 -12.10 -3.89 18.76
CA GLU A 50 -10.94 -3.88 19.65
C GLU A 50 -9.63 -3.59 18.89
N TYR A 51 -9.47 -4.20 17.72
CA TYR A 51 -8.30 -3.94 16.87
C TYR A 51 -8.28 -2.51 16.35
N LEU A 52 -9.42 -2.00 15.87
CA LEU A 52 -9.52 -0.64 15.35
C LEU A 52 -9.26 0.39 16.45
N ASP A 53 -9.74 0.16 17.66
CA ASP A 53 -9.41 0.99 18.83
C ASP A 53 -7.90 1.02 19.09
N ALA A 54 -7.22 -0.12 18.98
CA ALA A 54 -5.77 -0.21 19.11
C ALA A 54 -5.04 0.57 18.01
N VAL A 55 -5.51 0.49 16.77
CA VAL A 55 -4.96 1.22 15.63
C VAL A 55 -5.08 2.74 15.86
N ILE A 56 -6.24 3.19 16.29
CA ILE A 56 -6.50 4.62 16.54
C ILE A 56 -5.67 5.13 17.72
N ALA A 57 -5.50 4.33 18.76
CA ALA A 57 -4.75 4.69 19.96
C ALA A 57 -3.23 4.66 19.75
N ASP A 58 -2.73 3.96 18.76
CA ASP A 58 -1.29 3.81 18.51
C ASP A 58 -0.71 5.08 17.87
N LYS A 59 0.06 5.81 18.66
CA LYS A 59 0.72 7.05 18.22
C LYS A 59 2.00 6.81 17.43
N SER A 60 2.55 5.60 17.47
CA SER A 60 3.79 5.26 16.75
C SER A 60 3.58 5.12 15.24
N GLY A 61 2.34 4.85 14.81
CA GLY A 61 2.01 4.58 13.41
C GLY A 61 2.28 3.15 12.96
N ALA A 62 2.79 2.28 13.83
CA ALA A 62 3.12 0.90 13.48
C ALA A 62 1.86 0.10 13.13
N GLU A 63 0.79 0.25 13.90
CA GLU A 63 -0.48 -0.45 13.64
C GLU A 63 -1.16 0.06 12.37
N VAL A 64 -1.11 1.35 12.11
CA VAL A 64 -1.62 1.94 10.85
C VAL A 64 -0.86 1.37 9.66
N THR A 65 0.45 1.29 9.74
CA THR A 65 1.27 0.69 8.69
C THR A 65 0.89 -0.76 8.45
N THR A 66 0.67 -1.52 9.52
CA THR A 66 0.24 -2.92 9.43
C THR A 66 -1.09 -3.07 8.70
N ILE A 67 -2.11 -2.29 9.09
CA ILE A 67 -3.43 -2.38 8.46
C ILE A 67 -3.38 -1.94 6.99
N LEU A 68 -2.65 -0.87 6.67
CA LEU A 68 -2.48 -0.43 5.30
C LEU A 68 -1.81 -1.49 4.43
N ASN A 69 -0.76 -2.12 4.92
CA ASN A 69 -0.06 -3.18 4.19
C ASN A 69 -0.95 -4.42 3.99
N LYS A 70 -1.79 -4.75 4.94
CA LYS A 70 -2.73 -5.87 4.82
C LYS A 70 -3.87 -5.60 3.84
N LEU A 71 -4.35 -4.37 3.77
CA LEU A 71 -5.53 -4.02 2.96
C LEU A 71 -5.20 -3.47 1.58
N THR A 72 -3.93 -3.22 1.27
CA THR A 72 -3.49 -2.76 -0.05
C THR A 72 -2.67 -3.84 -0.76
N THR A 73 -2.55 -3.71 -2.08
CA THR A 73 -1.75 -4.63 -2.87
C THR A 73 -0.32 -4.09 -2.94
N ASN A 74 0.64 -4.84 -2.39
CA ASN A 74 2.05 -4.45 -2.33
C ASN A 74 2.89 -5.25 -3.34
N HIS A 75 2.32 -5.53 -4.51
CA HIS A 75 3.01 -6.29 -5.54
C HIS A 75 4.02 -5.41 -6.27
N THR A 76 5.30 -5.77 -6.18
CA THR A 76 6.36 -5.09 -6.91
C THR A 76 7.53 -6.04 -7.16
N PHE A 77 8.30 -5.77 -8.19
CA PHE A 77 9.51 -6.52 -8.53
C PHE A 77 10.41 -5.68 -9.44
N PHE A 78 11.68 -6.02 -9.50
CA PHE A 78 12.63 -5.32 -10.36
C PHE A 78 12.22 -5.45 -11.83
N MET A 79 12.45 -4.39 -12.58
CA MET A 79 12.14 -4.33 -14.03
C MET A 79 10.65 -4.47 -14.35
N ARG A 80 9.76 -4.20 -13.35
CA ARG A 80 8.32 -4.15 -13.61
C ARG A 80 8.03 -3.05 -14.64
N GLU A 81 7.02 -3.28 -15.47
CA GLU A 81 6.69 -2.41 -16.60
C GLU A 81 7.86 -2.27 -17.57
N PRO A 82 8.28 -3.37 -18.23
CA PRO A 82 9.48 -3.36 -19.07
C PRO A 82 9.44 -2.35 -20.21
N GLU A 83 8.26 -1.97 -20.68
CA GLU A 83 8.10 -0.96 -21.71
C GLU A 83 8.66 0.40 -21.28
N HIS A 84 8.63 0.72 -19.99
CA HIS A 84 9.20 1.96 -19.46
C HIS A 84 10.72 1.99 -19.62
N TYR A 85 11.38 0.86 -19.42
CA TYR A 85 12.83 0.76 -19.59
C TYR A 85 13.22 0.79 -21.06
N THR A 86 12.45 0.17 -21.93
CA THR A 86 12.63 0.24 -23.39
C THR A 86 12.51 1.70 -23.86
N PHE A 87 11.46 2.39 -23.42
CA PHE A 87 11.27 3.80 -23.75
C PHE A 87 12.41 4.68 -23.23
N LEU A 88 12.86 4.44 -22.00
CA LEU A 88 14.01 5.13 -21.42
C LEU A 88 15.25 4.94 -22.30
N GLN A 89 15.55 3.69 -22.67
CA GLN A 89 16.75 3.34 -23.43
C GLN A 89 16.71 3.86 -24.87
N GLU A 90 15.59 3.72 -25.55
CA GLU A 90 15.48 4.03 -26.99
C GLU A 90 15.15 5.48 -27.29
N THR A 91 14.45 6.16 -26.39
CA THR A 91 13.95 7.52 -26.62
C THR A 91 14.56 8.55 -25.69
N ILE A 92 14.52 8.31 -24.37
CA ILE A 92 14.90 9.33 -23.39
C ILE A 92 16.42 9.46 -23.29
N LEU A 93 17.17 8.37 -23.13
CA LEU A 93 18.63 8.42 -22.99
C LEU A 93 19.32 9.04 -24.21
N PRO A 94 18.97 8.69 -25.45
CA PRO A 94 19.57 9.36 -26.62
C PRO A 94 19.31 10.88 -26.63
N TYR A 95 18.08 11.29 -26.29
CA TYR A 95 17.74 12.70 -26.18
C TYR A 95 18.54 13.39 -25.07
N MET A 96 18.60 12.79 -23.89
CA MET A 96 19.29 13.36 -22.72
C MET A 96 20.81 13.39 -22.93
N THR A 97 21.38 12.38 -23.54
CA THR A 97 22.81 12.36 -23.88
C THR A 97 23.19 13.57 -24.73
N LYS A 98 22.37 13.87 -25.73
CA LYS A 98 22.58 15.03 -26.60
C LYS A 98 22.38 16.36 -25.85
N ALA A 99 21.34 16.43 -25.01
CA ALA A 99 21.03 17.63 -24.22
C ALA A 99 22.11 17.91 -23.15
N CYS A 100 22.76 16.87 -22.62
CA CYS A 100 23.79 16.98 -21.58
C CYS A 100 25.21 16.95 -22.14
N GLU A 101 25.40 17.11 -23.42
CA GLU A 101 26.69 17.02 -24.10
C GLU A 101 27.74 17.99 -23.54
N LYS A 102 27.32 19.17 -23.14
CA LYS A 102 28.22 20.18 -22.58
C LYS A 102 28.70 19.87 -21.16
N ASP A 103 27.81 19.36 -20.34
CA ASP A 103 28.09 19.13 -18.91
C ASP A 103 28.62 17.74 -18.61
N HIS A 104 28.41 16.78 -19.50
CA HIS A 104 28.72 15.35 -19.32
C HIS A 104 28.06 14.78 -18.06
N VAL A 105 26.93 15.34 -17.61
CA VAL A 105 26.22 14.94 -16.40
C VAL A 105 24.77 14.61 -16.75
N LEU A 106 24.35 13.39 -16.40
CA LEU A 106 22.96 12.94 -16.50
C LEU A 106 22.40 12.77 -15.10
N ARG A 107 21.31 13.47 -14.81
CA ARG A 107 20.63 13.39 -13.52
C ARG A 107 19.31 12.67 -13.70
N ILE A 108 19.12 11.62 -12.91
CA ILE A 108 17.88 10.83 -12.92
C ILE A 108 17.35 10.74 -11.50
N TRP A 109 16.06 11.01 -11.33
CA TRP A 109 15.37 10.86 -10.06
C TRP A 109 14.30 9.78 -10.21
N SER A 110 14.43 8.68 -9.45
CA SER A 110 13.40 7.65 -9.37
C SER A 110 12.50 7.95 -8.17
N ALA A 111 11.32 8.51 -8.45
CA ALA A 111 10.34 8.83 -7.42
C ALA A 111 9.52 7.60 -7.07
N ALA A 112 9.28 7.39 -5.76
CA ALA A 112 8.49 6.25 -5.27
C ALA A 112 8.99 4.90 -5.80
N CYS A 113 10.30 4.70 -5.81
CA CYS A 113 10.92 3.53 -6.43
C CYS A 113 10.68 2.20 -5.69
N SER A 114 9.99 2.20 -4.54
CA SER A 114 9.62 1.02 -3.76
C SER A 114 10.87 0.19 -3.38
N SER A 115 11.04 -0.99 -3.99
CA SER A 115 12.15 -1.90 -3.68
C SER A 115 13.42 -1.63 -4.47
N GLY A 116 13.45 -0.62 -5.24
CA GLY A 116 14.60 -0.25 -6.05
C GLY A 116 14.36 -0.15 -7.51
#